data_cfdceb64280e8bc81f422aa9ae8f3bb3
#
_entry.id   cfdceb64280e8bc81f422aa9ae8f3bb3
#
_cell.length_a   1.000
_cell.length_b   1.000
_cell.length_c   1.000
_cell.angle_alpha   90.00
_cell.angle_beta   90.00
_cell.angle_gamma   90.00
#
_symmetry.space_group_name_H-M   'P 1'
#
loop_
_entity.id
_entity.type
_entity.pdbx_description
1 polymer ?
#
loop_
_entity_poly.entity_id
_entity_poly.type
_entity_poly.pdbx_seq_one_letter_code
_entity_poly.pdbx_strand_id
1 'polypeptide(L)'
;MNASPSMIAEGGEEALRAWWMPFTHNRHFKAHPRLIERGTGAYYTLVDGRRVFDGLSGLWCCPLGHSPAAVVEAIREQAGILDFSPSFQMGHPGAFRVASRIAELASRPNDRVFFTNSGSEAVDT
;
A
#
# COMPACT_ATOMS: atom_id res chain seq x y z
N MET A 1 10.10 3.84 -16.23
CA MET A 1 10.20 2.52 -16.87
C MET A 1 8.77 2.03 -17.07
N ASN A 2 8.34 1.90 -18.32
CA ASN A 2 7.02 1.38 -18.65
C ASN A 2 7.02 -0.12 -18.41
N ALA A 3 6.28 -0.59 -17.40
CA ALA A 3 5.95 -2.00 -17.31
C ALA A 3 5.04 -2.32 -18.51
N SER A 4 5.55 -3.08 -19.43
CA SER A 4 4.80 -3.53 -20.61
C SER A 4 3.64 -4.44 -20.20
N PRO A 5 2.54 -4.47 -20.99
CA PRO A 5 1.44 -5.43 -20.83
C PRO A 5 1.87 -6.90 -20.86
N SER A 6 3.13 -7.17 -21.15
CA SER A 6 3.74 -8.51 -21.26
C SER A 6 3.83 -9.27 -19.94
N MET A 7 3.83 -8.63 -18.78
CA MET A 7 4.00 -9.36 -17.51
C MET A 7 2.86 -10.35 -17.20
N ILE A 8 1.66 -10.13 -17.72
CA ILE A 8 0.55 -11.09 -17.59
C ILE A 8 0.59 -12.09 -18.76
N ALA A 9 1.12 -11.65 -19.91
CA ALA A 9 1.32 -12.53 -21.05
C ALA A 9 2.40 -13.59 -20.82
N GLU A 10 3.39 -13.33 -19.97
CA GLU A 10 4.47 -14.27 -19.64
C GLU A 10 4.08 -15.37 -18.65
N GLY A 11 3.03 -15.19 -17.84
CA GLY A 11 2.55 -16.20 -16.88
C GLY A 11 1.23 -16.87 -17.25
N GLY A 12 0.47 -16.33 -18.18
CA GLY A 12 -0.80 -16.88 -18.66
C GLY A 12 -1.78 -17.26 -17.55
N GLU A 13 -2.61 -18.26 -17.80
CA GLU A 13 -3.55 -18.82 -16.82
C GLU A 13 -2.86 -19.41 -15.57
N GLU A 14 -1.63 -19.88 -15.70
CA GLU A 14 -0.86 -20.49 -14.61
C GLU A 14 -0.54 -19.47 -13.51
N ALA A 15 -0.18 -18.25 -13.87
CA ALA A 15 0.09 -17.17 -12.91
C ALA A 15 -1.14 -16.81 -12.08
N LEU A 16 -2.32 -16.91 -12.66
CA LEU A 16 -3.58 -16.66 -11.93
C LEU A 16 -3.93 -17.80 -10.96
N ARG A 17 -3.42 -19.00 -11.13
CA ARG A 17 -3.76 -20.17 -10.30
C ARG A 17 -3.13 -20.13 -8.93
N ALA A 18 -1.87 -19.70 -8.82
CA ALA A 18 -1.09 -19.80 -7.60
C ALA A 18 -1.61 -18.94 -6.45
N TRP A 19 -2.25 -17.82 -6.75
CA TRP A 19 -2.74 -16.90 -5.73
C TRP A 19 -4.18 -17.21 -5.32
N TRP A 20 -4.38 -17.52 -4.04
CA TRP A 20 -5.70 -17.60 -3.41
C TRP A 20 -6.10 -16.20 -2.93
N MET A 21 -6.99 -15.55 -3.65
CA MET A 21 -7.46 -14.20 -3.32
C MET A 21 -8.45 -14.23 -2.17
N PRO A 22 -8.25 -13.44 -1.09
CA PRO A 22 -9.19 -13.34 0.00
C PRO A 22 -10.50 -12.65 -0.44
N PHE A 23 -11.60 -12.95 0.23
CA PHE A 23 -12.91 -12.34 -0.01
C PHE A 23 -13.37 -12.34 -1.46
N THR A 24 -12.91 -13.30 -2.26
CA THR A 24 -13.11 -13.33 -3.70
C THR A 24 -13.62 -14.69 -4.14
N HIS A 25 -14.63 -14.72 -5.01
CA HIS A 25 -15.04 -15.94 -5.69
C HIS A 25 -13.96 -16.30 -6.74
N ASN A 26 -12.89 -16.94 -6.30
CA ASN A 26 -11.64 -17.13 -7.05
C ASN A 26 -11.85 -17.78 -8.44
N ARG A 27 -12.69 -18.81 -8.54
CA ARG A 27 -12.95 -19.49 -9.81
C ARG A 27 -13.57 -18.55 -10.84
N HIS A 28 -14.55 -17.75 -10.44
CA HIS A 28 -15.19 -16.77 -11.32
C HIS A 28 -14.24 -15.63 -11.68
N PHE A 29 -13.52 -15.10 -10.69
CA PHE A 29 -12.55 -14.02 -10.93
C PHE A 29 -11.46 -14.44 -11.91
N LYS A 30 -10.90 -15.64 -11.77
CA LYS A 30 -9.82 -16.14 -12.63
C LYS A 30 -10.28 -16.42 -14.06
N ALA A 31 -11.58 -16.71 -14.27
CA ALA A 31 -12.15 -16.82 -15.60
C ALA A 31 -12.36 -15.45 -16.28
N HIS A 32 -12.58 -14.40 -15.49
CA HIS A 32 -12.84 -13.03 -15.99
C HIS A 32 -12.06 -12.01 -15.14
N PRO A 33 -10.72 -12.00 -15.20
CA PRO A 33 -9.90 -11.21 -14.30
C PRO A 33 -10.03 -9.71 -14.58
N ARG A 34 -10.18 -8.94 -13.50
CA ARG A 34 -10.12 -7.48 -13.53
C ARG A 34 -8.80 -7.08 -12.88
N LEU A 35 -7.78 -6.89 -13.68
CA LEU A 35 -6.42 -6.64 -13.20
C LEU A 35 -6.11 -5.16 -13.29
N ILE A 36 -5.70 -4.60 -12.16
CA ILE A 36 -5.28 -3.21 -12.04
C ILE A 36 -3.80 -3.14 -12.41
N GLU A 37 -3.47 -2.29 -13.38
CA GLU A 37 -2.10 -2.04 -13.80
C GLU A 37 -1.47 -0.88 -13.05
N ARG A 38 -2.24 0.20 -12.82
CA ARG A 38 -1.76 1.40 -12.15
C ARG A 38 -2.90 2.19 -11.50
N GLY A 39 -2.52 3.05 -10.55
CA GLY A 39 -3.43 4.00 -9.93
C GLY A 39 -2.87 5.42 -10.01
N THR A 40 -3.74 6.41 -10.26
CA THR A 40 -3.37 7.83 -10.26
C THR A 40 -4.55 8.67 -9.78
N GLY A 41 -4.35 9.46 -8.74
CA GLY A 41 -5.42 10.23 -8.12
C GLY A 41 -6.55 9.32 -7.67
N ALA A 42 -7.78 9.59 -8.07
CA ALA A 42 -8.95 8.80 -7.71
C ALA A 42 -9.30 7.69 -8.73
N TYR A 43 -8.35 7.27 -9.57
CA TYR A 43 -8.63 6.31 -10.64
C TYR A 43 -7.61 5.20 -10.71
N TYR A 44 -8.10 3.99 -10.98
CA TYR A 44 -7.31 2.87 -11.47
C TYR A 44 -7.33 2.83 -12.99
N THR A 45 -6.26 2.34 -13.58
CA THR A 45 -6.22 1.91 -14.99
C THR A 45 -6.05 0.40 -14.99
N LEU A 46 -6.95 -0.30 -15.66
CA LEU A 46 -6.87 -1.75 -15.82
C LEU A 46 -5.90 -2.11 -16.96
N VAL A 47 -5.48 -3.37 -16.99
CA VAL A 47 -4.58 -3.91 -18.02
C VAL A 47 -5.16 -3.77 -19.44
N ASP A 48 -6.49 -3.77 -19.59
CA ASP A 48 -7.18 -3.54 -20.85
C ASP A 48 -7.33 -2.04 -21.22
N GLY A 49 -6.74 -1.14 -20.44
CA GLY A 49 -6.73 0.29 -20.66
C GLY A 49 -7.96 1.05 -20.11
N ARG A 50 -8.97 0.35 -19.61
CA ARG A 50 -10.14 1.01 -19.00
C ARG A 50 -9.76 1.75 -17.74
N ARG A 51 -10.33 2.92 -17.55
CA ARG A 51 -10.24 3.69 -16.30
C ARG A 51 -11.44 3.41 -15.41
N VAL A 52 -11.16 3.13 -14.13
CA VAL A 52 -12.17 2.85 -13.11
C VAL A 52 -12.01 3.82 -11.97
N PHE A 53 -13.10 4.48 -11.58
CA PHE A 53 -13.10 5.36 -10.41
C PHE A 53 -13.01 4.52 -9.13
N ASP A 54 -12.09 4.89 -8.24
CA ASP A 54 -11.94 4.28 -6.93
C ASP A 54 -12.71 5.06 -5.87
N GLY A 55 -13.97 4.73 -5.70
CA GLY A 55 -14.85 5.35 -4.71
C GLY A 55 -14.59 4.93 -3.25
N LEU A 56 -13.67 3.97 -3.03
CA LEU A 56 -13.33 3.46 -1.70
C LEU A 56 -11.92 3.83 -1.23
N SER A 57 -11.20 4.65 -2.01
CA SER A 57 -9.81 5.05 -1.70
C SER A 57 -8.90 3.86 -1.37
N GLY A 58 -8.91 2.84 -2.23
CA GLY A 58 -8.14 1.61 -2.02
C GLY A 58 -8.52 0.87 -0.74
N LEU A 59 -9.79 0.80 -0.43
CA LEU A 59 -10.35 0.29 0.85
C LEU A 59 -9.77 1.06 2.06
N TRP A 60 -9.87 2.40 1.99
CA TRP A 60 -9.41 3.39 3.00
C TRP A 60 -7.87 3.52 3.15
N CYS A 61 -7.10 2.84 2.32
CA CYS A 61 -5.64 2.87 2.39
C CYS A 61 -5.01 4.04 1.62
N CYS A 62 -5.75 4.68 0.71
CA CYS A 62 -5.24 5.74 -0.18
C CYS A 62 -6.05 7.05 -0.09
N PRO A 63 -6.20 7.67 1.10
CA PRO A 63 -7.03 8.87 1.27
C PRO A 63 -6.51 10.09 0.50
N LEU A 64 -5.22 10.11 0.16
CA LEU A 64 -4.60 11.16 -0.65
C LEU A 64 -4.67 10.86 -2.17
N GLY A 65 -5.37 9.78 -2.54
CA GLY A 65 -5.36 9.24 -3.89
C GLY A 65 -4.14 8.34 -4.15
N HIS A 66 -4.15 7.73 -5.34
CA HIS A 66 -3.08 6.83 -5.78
C HIS A 66 -1.87 7.60 -6.29
N SER A 67 -0.70 7.12 -5.93
CA SER A 67 0.60 7.61 -6.40
C SER A 67 0.82 9.12 -6.20
N PRO A 68 0.53 9.71 -5.03
CA PRO A 68 0.82 11.12 -4.78
C PRO A 68 2.33 11.34 -4.86
N ALA A 69 2.76 12.25 -5.74
CA ALA A 69 4.17 12.41 -6.12
C ALA A 69 5.10 12.63 -4.91
N ALA A 70 4.70 13.48 -3.96
CA ALA A 70 5.50 13.76 -2.77
C ALA A 70 5.72 12.52 -1.89
N VAL A 71 4.71 11.68 -1.73
CA VAL A 71 4.82 10.44 -0.93
C VAL A 71 5.68 9.42 -1.66
N VAL A 72 5.48 9.26 -2.97
CA VAL A 72 6.26 8.32 -3.79
C VAL A 72 7.75 8.70 -3.76
N GLU A 73 8.08 9.98 -3.88
CA GLU A 73 9.47 10.43 -3.85
C GLU A 73 10.10 10.26 -2.47
N ALA A 74 9.39 10.59 -1.39
CA ALA A 74 9.87 10.35 -0.03
C ALA A 74 10.15 8.86 0.25
N ILE A 75 9.32 7.96 -0.25
CA ILE A 75 9.54 6.51 -0.13
C ILE A 75 10.80 6.09 -0.90
N ARG A 76 10.97 6.57 -2.14
CA ARG A 76 12.14 6.26 -2.97
C ARG A 76 13.44 6.72 -2.33
N GLU A 77 13.45 7.96 -1.84
CA GLU A 77 14.59 8.54 -1.15
C GLU A 77 14.95 7.74 0.11
N GLN A 78 13.97 7.51 0.98
CA GLN A 78 14.20 6.78 2.23
C GLN A 78 14.62 5.33 2.00
N ALA A 79 14.04 4.63 1.05
CA ALA A 79 14.40 3.25 0.72
C ALA A 79 15.85 3.15 0.19
N GLY A 80 16.35 4.21 -0.46
CA GLY A 80 17.75 4.29 -0.90
C GLY A 80 18.75 4.58 0.22
N ILE A 81 18.28 5.11 1.36
CA ILE A 81 19.11 5.42 2.53
C ILE A 81 19.10 4.27 3.54
N LEU A 82 17.91 3.81 3.90
CA LEU A 82 17.69 2.76 4.89
C LEU A 82 16.31 2.14 4.68
N ASP A 83 16.28 0.90 4.26
CA ASP A 83 15.08 0.11 4.00
C ASP A 83 14.47 -0.49 5.27
N PHE A 84 15.30 -0.94 6.21
CA PHE A 84 14.89 -1.56 7.45
C PHE A 84 15.84 -1.25 8.61
N SER A 85 15.28 -1.11 9.79
CA SER A 85 16.01 -1.01 11.06
C SER A 85 15.26 -1.75 12.16
N PRO A 86 15.89 -2.67 12.90
CA PRO A 86 15.24 -3.35 14.02
C PRO A 86 14.98 -2.37 15.16
N SER A 87 13.89 -2.60 15.89
CA SER A 87 13.52 -1.78 17.07
C SER A 87 14.04 -2.37 18.40
N PHE A 88 15.01 -3.29 18.35
CA PHE A 88 15.62 -3.91 19.53
C PHE A 88 16.83 -3.11 19.97
N GLN A 89 16.63 -2.17 20.89
CA GLN A 89 17.68 -1.27 21.45
C GLN A 89 18.39 -0.40 20.40
N MET A 90 17.85 -0.36 19.18
CA MET A 90 18.24 0.54 18.09
C MET A 90 17.03 1.30 17.62
N GLY A 91 17.23 2.45 17.00
CA GLY A 91 16.13 3.28 16.53
C GLY A 91 16.44 3.96 15.21
N HIS A 92 15.40 4.35 14.52
CA HIS A 92 15.46 5.09 13.27
C HIS A 92 14.98 6.54 13.48
N PRO A 93 15.74 7.57 13.09
CA PRO A 93 15.33 8.95 13.31
C PRO A 93 13.95 9.30 12.72
N GLY A 94 13.59 8.70 11.59
CA GLY A 94 12.27 8.87 10.97
C GLY A 94 11.12 8.40 11.86
N ALA A 95 11.27 7.26 12.52
CA ALA A 95 10.25 6.72 13.44
C ALA A 95 10.01 7.68 14.62
N PHE A 96 11.07 8.23 15.22
CA PHE A 96 10.94 9.21 16.31
C PHE A 96 10.25 10.50 15.84
N ARG A 97 10.60 11.02 14.65
CA ARG A 97 9.92 12.20 14.09
C ARG A 97 8.42 11.96 13.87
N VAL A 98 8.06 10.81 13.32
CA VAL A 98 6.65 10.47 13.11
C VAL A 98 5.92 10.30 14.43
N ALA A 99 6.50 9.61 15.42
CA ALA A 99 5.93 9.45 16.76
C ALA A 99 5.68 10.81 17.42
N SER A 100 6.67 11.72 17.40
CA SER A 100 6.52 13.08 17.94
C SER A 100 5.39 13.82 17.26
N ARG A 101 5.30 13.75 15.93
CA ARG A 101 4.25 14.43 15.18
C ARG A 101 2.85 13.89 15.49
N ILE A 102 2.71 12.58 15.66
CA ILE A 102 1.45 11.95 16.06
C ILE A 102 1.06 12.39 17.47
N ALA A 103 2.00 12.38 18.42
CA ALA A 103 1.74 12.83 19.79
C ALA A 103 1.31 14.31 19.86
N GLU A 104 1.91 15.18 19.05
CA GLU A 104 1.49 16.57 18.91
C GLU A 104 0.04 16.69 18.41
N LEU A 105 -0.35 15.89 17.43
CA LEU A 105 -1.71 15.89 16.85
C LEU A 105 -2.74 15.29 17.81
N ALA A 106 -2.38 14.33 18.64
CA ALA A 106 -3.25 13.73 19.63
C ALA A 106 -3.60 14.71 20.77
N SER A 107 -2.82 15.77 20.96
CA SER A 107 -3.07 16.87 21.91
C SER A 107 -3.22 16.44 23.37
N ARG A 108 -2.70 15.29 23.76
CA ARG A 108 -2.69 14.81 25.15
C ARG A 108 -1.29 14.86 25.72
N PRO A 109 -1.10 15.47 26.90
CA PRO A 109 0.20 15.48 27.57
C PRO A 109 0.67 14.05 27.84
N ASN A 110 1.93 13.76 27.52
CA ASN A 110 2.60 12.47 27.75
C ASN A 110 2.11 11.28 26.90
N ASP A 111 1.35 11.50 25.83
CA ASP A 111 1.02 10.42 24.90
C ASP A 111 2.29 9.78 24.34
N ARG A 112 2.22 8.48 24.18
CA ARG A 112 3.30 7.67 23.56
C ARG A 112 2.72 6.95 22.36
N VAL A 113 3.55 6.74 21.35
CA VAL A 113 3.17 6.07 20.12
C VAL A 113 3.84 4.70 20.08
N PHE A 114 3.02 3.69 19.94
CA PHE A 114 3.45 2.33 19.68
C PHE A 114 2.99 1.94 18.26
N PHE A 115 3.93 1.56 17.41
CA PHE A 115 3.64 1.19 16.03
C PHE A 115 3.31 -0.30 15.93
N THR A 116 2.21 -0.62 15.26
CA THR A 116 1.74 -1.97 14.99
C THR A 116 1.59 -2.20 13.49
N ASN A 117 1.40 -3.45 13.07
CA ASN A 117 1.27 -3.80 11.66
C ASN A 117 -0.20 -3.84 11.19
N SER A 118 -1.16 -3.78 12.09
CA SER A 118 -2.58 -3.83 11.76
C SER A 118 -3.44 -3.06 12.75
N GLY A 119 -4.66 -2.70 12.32
CA GLY A 119 -5.65 -2.10 13.21
C GLY A 119 -6.08 -3.04 14.33
N SER A 120 -6.13 -4.35 14.10
CA SER A 120 -6.44 -5.34 15.14
C SER A 120 -5.39 -5.35 16.23
N GLU A 121 -4.12 -5.39 15.87
CA GLU A 121 -3.01 -5.28 16.85
C GLU A 121 -3.08 -3.95 17.63
N ALA A 122 -3.40 -2.85 16.95
CA ALA A 122 -3.50 -1.55 17.61
C ALA A 122 -4.64 -1.45 18.62
N VAL A 123 -5.71 -2.23 18.45
CA VAL A 123 -6.83 -2.28 19.41
C VAL A 123 -6.52 -3.22 20.58
N ASP A 124 -5.75 -4.27 20.34
CA ASP A 124 -5.42 -5.30 21.35
C ASP A 124 -4.21 -4.94 22.22
N THR A 125 -3.44 -3.91 21.84
CA THR A 125 -2.25 -3.43 22.57
C THR A 125 -2.60 -2.28 23.51
#